data_f5b3918008b4c894c90fb6d31dd80d87
#
_entry.id   f5b3918008b4c894c90fb6d31dd80d87
#
_cell.length_a   1.000
_cell.length_b   1.000
_cell.length_c   1.000
_cell.angle_alpha   90.00
_cell.angle_beta   90.00
_cell.angle_gamma   90.00
#
_symmetry.space_group_name_H-M   'P 1'
#
loop_
_entity.id
_entity.type
_entity.pdbx_description
1 polymer ?
#
loop_
_entity_poly.entity_id
_entity_poly.type
_entity_poly.pdbx_seq_one_letter_code
_entity_poly.pdbx_strand_id
1 'polypeptide(L)'
;MARIGGNRLCQFGIVSLILGCASLGAPVVGYGDVATPKIPAAQGEQCVEPVEIMRRDHFDFMKHDRDKTVHEGIRTIKHSLAGCIDCHATKNASGQFVPINAEGEFCQTCHTYAAVKIDCFTCHATVPATKVSQSP
;
A
#
# COMPACT_ATOMS: atom_id res chain seq x y z
N MET A 1 -3.65 71.80 41.46
CA MET A 1 -3.91 70.37 41.86
C MET A 1 -4.91 69.84 40.80
N ALA A 2 -4.44 69.14 39.79
CA ALA A 2 -5.29 68.48 38.78
C ALA A 2 -5.12 67.00 38.90
N ARG A 3 -6.18 66.27 39.20
CA ARG A 3 -6.23 64.80 39.25
C ARG A 3 -6.49 64.26 37.86
N ILE A 4 -5.56 63.47 37.37
CA ILE A 4 -5.68 62.73 36.13
C ILE A 4 -6.52 61.48 36.44
N GLY A 5 -7.77 61.45 35.95
CA GLY A 5 -8.64 60.27 35.98
C GLY A 5 -8.16 59.20 34.99
N GLY A 6 -7.61 58.13 35.46
CA GLY A 6 -7.09 57.05 34.62
C GLY A 6 -8.21 56.30 33.92
N ASN A 7 -7.98 56.06 32.65
CA ASN A 7 -8.83 55.45 31.65
C ASN A 7 -9.13 53.97 31.90
N ARG A 8 -10.06 53.66 32.82
CA ARG A 8 -10.48 52.27 33.12
C ARG A 8 -11.33 51.65 31.98
N LEU A 9 -11.88 52.45 31.08
CA LEU A 9 -12.66 51.92 29.96
C LEU A 9 -11.80 51.24 28.88
N CYS A 10 -10.53 51.65 28.72
CA CYS A 10 -9.67 51.07 27.70
C CYS A 10 -9.14 49.64 28.07
N GLN A 11 -9.05 49.35 29.38
CA GLN A 11 -8.56 48.04 29.85
C GLN A 11 -9.58 46.91 29.62
N PHE A 12 -10.88 47.18 29.74
CA PHE A 12 -11.91 46.16 29.53
C PHE A 12 -12.08 45.79 28.04
N GLY A 13 -11.87 46.78 27.13
CA GLY A 13 -11.95 46.52 25.69
C GLY A 13 -10.84 45.61 25.16
N ILE A 14 -9.63 45.77 25.67
CA ILE A 14 -8.47 44.97 25.23
C ILE A 14 -8.57 43.52 25.73
N VAL A 15 -9.01 43.32 26.96
CA VAL A 15 -9.19 41.97 27.52
C VAL A 15 -10.29 41.19 26.80
N SER A 16 -11.40 41.86 26.44
CA SER A 16 -12.47 41.22 25.68
C SER A 16 -12.05 40.86 24.24
N LEU A 17 -11.19 41.66 23.59
CA LEU A 17 -10.67 41.36 22.27
C LEU A 17 -9.72 40.17 22.25
N ILE A 18 -8.90 40.03 23.33
CA ILE A 18 -7.96 38.90 23.46
C ILE A 18 -8.71 37.58 23.73
N LEU A 19 -9.78 37.60 24.54
CA LEU A 19 -10.59 36.41 24.78
C LEU A 19 -11.38 35.96 23.55
N GLY A 20 -11.78 36.89 22.68
CA GLY A 20 -12.52 36.59 21.44
C GLY A 20 -11.66 35.92 20.35
N CYS A 21 -10.35 36.19 20.34
CA CYS A 21 -9.44 35.58 19.36
C CYS A 21 -8.97 34.15 19.74
N ALA A 22 -9.08 33.77 21.00
CA ALA A 22 -8.65 32.46 21.48
C ALA A 22 -9.63 31.32 21.10
N SER A 23 -10.82 31.62 20.60
CA SER A 23 -11.82 30.64 20.18
C SER A 23 -11.82 30.32 18.69
N LEU A 24 -10.98 31.00 17.88
CA LEU A 24 -10.90 30.80 16.44
C LEU A 24 -9.65 29.98 16.09
N GLY A 25 -9.73 28.66 16.15
CA GLY A 25 -8.79 27.83 15.42
C GLY A 25 -8.04 26.79 16.23
N ALA A 26 -8.75 25.87 16.84
CA ALA A 26 -8.13 24.54 16.96
C ALA A 26 -8.00 23.96 15.55
N PRO A 27 -6.79 23.64 15.05
CA PRO A 27 -6.68 22.94 13.77
C PRO A 27 -7.41 21.60 13.92
N VAL A 28 -8.53 21.46 13.21
CA VAL A 28 -9.15 20.14 13.05
C VAL A 28 -8.20 19.35 12.18
N VAL A 29 -7.36 18.53 12.80
CA VAL A 29 -6.57 17.52 12.11
C VAL A 29 -7.57 16.48 11.64
N GLY A 30 -8.07 16.65 10.43
CA GLY A 30 -8.88 15.65 9.76
C GLY A 30 -7.98 14.46 9.43
N TYR A 31 -8.05 13.40 10.22
CA TYR A 31 -7.52 12.10 9.82
C TYR A 31 -8.46 11.58 8.73
N GLY A 32 -8.02 11.69 7.47
CA GLY A 32 -8.68 10.99 6.39
C GLY A 32 -8.51 9.50 6.62
N ASP A 33 -9.56 8.81 7.02
CA ASP A 33 -9.58 7.35 7.08
C ASP A 33 -9.63 6.82 5.65
N VAL A 34 -8.46 6.50 5.10
CA VAL A 34 -8.33 5.88 3.78
C VAL A 34 -8.60 4.39 3.96
N ALA A 35 -9.71 3.93 3.39
CA ALA A 35 -10.07 2.52 3.46
C ALA A 35 -8.94 1.64 2.88
N THR A 36 -8.43 0.73 3.70
CA THR A 36 -7.41 -0.23 3.26
C THR A 36 -8.00 -1.22 2.26
N PRO A 37 -7.26 -1.60 1.22
CA PRO A 37 -7.74 -2.53 0.21
C PRO A 37 -7.96 -3.92 0.80
N LYS A 38 -9.03 -4.59 0.37
CA LYS A 38 -9.27 -6.00 0.69
C LYS A 38 -8.46 -6.85 -0.28
N ILE A 39 -7.42 -7.49 0.23
CA ILE A 39 -6.52 -8.32 -0.58
C ILE A 39 -7.04 -9.76 -0.56
N PRO A 40 -7.16 -10.44 -1.72
CA PRO A 40 -7.51 -11.86 -1.77
C PRO A 40 -6.55 -12.71 -0.95
N ALA A 41 -7.07 -13.74 -0.28
CA ALA A 41 -6.26 -14.66 0.51
C ALA A 41 -5.34 -15.51 -0.39
N ALA A 42 -4.12 -15.72 0.08
CA ALA A 42 -3.20 -16.66 -0.56
C ALA A 42 -3.61 -18.11 -0.29
N GLN A 43 -3.12 -19.04 -1.13
CA GLN A 43 -3.38 -20.48 -0.97
C GLN A 43 -2.46 -21.14 0.08
N GLY A 44 -1.38 -20.46 0.52
CA GLY A 44 -0.42 -20.96 1.50
C GLY A 44 -0.73 -20.49 2.92
N GLU A 45 -0.11 -21.17 3.90
CA GLU A 45 -0.28 -20.82 5.32
C GLU A 45 0.51 -19.59 5.75
N GLN A 46 1.66 -19.35 5.11
CA GLN A 46 2.50 -18.18 5.41
C GLN A 46 3.22 -17.66 4.17
N CYS A 47 3.54 -16.38 4.17
CA CYS A 47 4.32 -15.75 3.12
C CYS A 47 5.81 -16.15 3.23
N VAL A 48 6.56 -16.00 2.12
CA VAL A 48 8.02 -16.31 2.05
C VAL A 48 8.88 -15.45 2.98
N GLU A 49 8.41 -14.27 3.31
CA GLU A 49 8.95 -13.35 4.30
C GLU A 49 7.81 -12.80 5.18
N PRO A 50 8.10 -12.19 6.34
CA PRO A 50 7.10 -11.50 7.12
C PRO A 50 6.31 -10.51 6.28
N VAL A 51 4.99 -10.46 6.47
CA VAL A 51 4.07 -9.66 5.64
C VAL A 51 4.48 -8.19 5.57
N GLU A 52 4.93 -7.60 6.68
CA GLU A 52 5.36 -6.20 6.73
C GLU A 52 6.62 -5.95 5.88
N ILE A 53 7.53 -6.91 5.83
CA ILE A 53 8.72 -6.86 4.96
C ILE A 53 8.29 -6.99 3.51
N MET A 54 7.42 -7.95 3.18
CA MET A 54 6.94 -8.13 1.81
C MET A 54 6.19 -6.91 1.29
N ARG A 55 5.37 -6.27 2.10
CA ARG A 55 4.65 -5.06 1.69
C ARG A 55 5.57 -3.90 1.33
N ARG A 56 6.70 -3.77 2.04
CA ARG A 56 7.65 -2.68 1.86
C ARG A 56 8.73 -3.00 0.83
N ASP A 57 9.29 -4.19 0.88
CA ASP A 57 10.57 -4.52 0.26
C ASP A 57 10.49 -5.56 -0.88
N HIS A 58 9.29 -6.10 -1.21
CA HIS A 58 9.17 -7.15 -2.25
C HIS A 58 9.78 -6.72 -3.60
N PHE A 59 9.75 -5.44 -3.92
CA PHE A 59 10.34 -4.93 -5.15
C PHE A 59 11.86 -5.14 -5.18
N ASP A 60 12.55 -4.91 -4.07
CA ASP A 60 14.00 -5.09 -3.97
C ASP A 60 14.39 -6.56 -4.09
N PHE A 61 13.64 -7.47 -3.48
CA PHE A 61 13.84 -8.91 -3.65
C PHE A 61 13.67 -9.34 -5.11
N MET A 62 12.61 -8.91 -5.75
CA MET A 62 12.32 -9.26 -7.15
C MET A 62 13.35 -8.66 -8.11
N LYS A 63 13.81 -7.43 -7.87
CA LYS A 63 14.86 -6.78 -8.65
C LYS A 63 16.18 -7.53 -8.52
N HIS A 64 16.58 -7.90 -7.31
CA HIS A 64 17.79 -8.66 -7.05
C HIS A 64 17.77 -10.02 -7.75
N ASP A 65 16.67 -10.75 -7.66
CA ASP A 65 16.51 -12.04 -8.30
C ASP A 65 16.47 -11.95 -9.84
N ARG A 66 15.84 -10.90 -10.36
CA ARG A 66 15.87 -10.58 -11.78
C ARG A 66 17.31 -10.38 -12.27
N ASP A 67 18.09 -9.56 -11.57
CA ASP A 67 19.45 -9.24 -11.96
C ASP A 67 20.34 -10.50 -11.97
N LYS A 68 20.22 -11.36 -10.96
CA LYS A 68 20.89 -12.68 -10.95
C LYS A 68 20.47 -13.57 -12.11
N THR A 69 19.17 -13.61 -12.42
CA THR A 69 18.67 -14.44 -13.51
C THR A 69 19.17 -13.95 -14.87
N VAL A 70 19.15 -12.63 -15.09
CA VAL A 70 19.52 -12.04 -16.39
C VAL A 70 21.03 -12.08 -16.61
N HIS A 71 21.82 -11.78 -15.59
CA HIS A 71 23.28 -11.64 -15.73
C HIS A 71 24.06 -12.92 -15.43
N GLU A 72 23.53 -13.79 -14.58
CA GLU A 72 24.23 -14.97 -14.09
C GLU A 72 23.53 -16.30 -14.47
N GLY A 73 22.32 -16.24 -15.05
CA GLY A 73 21.52 -17.42 -15.38
C GLY A 73 20.96 -18.15 -14.15
N ILE A 74 21.10 -17.57 -12.96
CA ILE A 74 20.65 -18.18 -11.70
C ILE A 74 19.14 -17.93 -11.52
N ARG A 75 18.36 -19.02 -11.46
CA ARG A 75 16.93 -18.95 -11.18
C ARG A 75 16.69 -19.24 -9.71
N THR A 76 16.41 -18.18 -8.95
CA THR A 76 16.09 -18.32 -7.52
C THR A 76 14.67 -18.85 -7.34
N ILE A 77 14.46 -19.57 -6.25
CA ILE A 77 13.17 -20.19 -5.93
C ILE A 77 12.41 -19.33 -4.91
N LYS A 78 13.13 -18.73 -3.95
CA LYS A 78 12.53 -18.11 -2.77
C LYS A 78 11.60 -16.92 -3.11
N HIS A 79 12.06 -15.98 -3.92
CA HIS A 79 11.28 -14.79 -4.30
C HIS A 79 10.86 -14.81 -5.77
N SER A 80 10.66 -16.01 -6.32
CA SER A 80 10.25 -16.20 -7.70
C SER A 80 8.87 -15.60 -7.98
N LEU A 81 8.76 -14.77 -9.03
CA LEU A 81 7.48 -14.23 -9.46
C LEU A 81 6.47 -15.35 -9.79
N ALA A 82 6.92 -16.43 -10.41
CA ALA A 82 6.08 -17.59 -10.68
C ALA A 82 5.52 -18.20 -9.39
N GLY A 83 6.37 -18.36 -8.35
CA GLY A 83 5.92 -18.85 -7.05
C GLY A 83 4.91 -17.92 -6.38
N CYS A 84 5.09 -16.60 -6.52
CA CYS A 84 4.10 -15.63 -6.03
C CYS A 84 2.75 -15.82 -6.75
N ILE A 85 2.75 -15.99 -8.07
CA ILE A 85 1.54 -16.20 -8.85
C ILE A 85 0.88 -17.54 -8.47
N ASP A 86 1.65 -18.61 -8.32
CA ASP A 86 1.13 -19.93 -7.93
C ASP A 86 0.38 -19.88 -6.58
N CYS A 87 0.87 -19.07 -5.65
CA CYS A 87 0.31 -18.96 -4.31
C CYS A 87 -0.85 -17.96 -4.21
N HIS A 88 -0.79 -16.85 -4.97
CA HIS A 88 -1.71 -15.73 -4.83
C HIS A 88 -2.78 -15.61 -5.91
N ALA A 89 -2.70 -16.39 -7.01
CA ALA A 89 -3.73 -16.38 -8.03
C ALA A 89 -5.01 -17.07 -7.53
N THR A 90 -6.15 -16.43 -7.75
CA THR A 90 -7.46 -16.94 -7.38
C THR A 90 -8.10 -17.72 -8.53
N LYS A 91 -9.19 -18.43 -8.25
CA LYS A 91 -9.99 -19.12 -9.26
C LYS A 91 -11.40 -18.55 -9.29
N ASN A 92 -11.93 -18.43 -10.48
CA ASN A 92 -13.33 -18.09 -10.69
C ASN A 92 -14.27 -19.29 -10.38
N ALA A 93 -15.58 -19.07 -10.49
CA ALA A 93 -16.58 -20.09 -10.24
C ALA A 93 -16.46 -21.33 -11.16
N SER A 94 -15.83 -21.19 -12.32
CA SER A 94 -15.55 -22.30 -13.27
C SER A 94 -14.27 -23.04 -12.93
N GLY A 95 -13.54 -22.66 -11.87
CA GLY A 95 -12.27 -23.28 -11.49
C GLY A 95 -11.06 -22.80 -12.30
N GLN A 96 -11.23 -21.83 -13.18
CA GLN A 96 -10.15 -21.25 -14.00
C GLN A 96 -9.43 -20.17 -13.20
N PHE A 97 -8.11 -20.10 -13.33
CA PHE A 97 -7.33 -19.03 -12.73
C PHE A 97 -7.69 -17.67 -13.32
N VAL A 98 -7.85 -16.69 -12.44
CA VAL A 98 -8.01 -15.28 -12.80
C VAL A 98 -6.62 -14.64 -12.91
N PRO A 99 -6.37 -13.80 -13.92
CA PRO A 99 -5.10 -13.07 -13.99
C PRO A 99 -4.83 -12.26 -12.73
N ILE A 100 -3.68 -12.48 -12.08
CA ILE A 100 -3.34 -11.89 -10.78
C ILE A 100 -3.28 -10.35 -10.80
N ASN A 101 -3.19 -9.77 -11.99
CA ASN A 101 -3.23 -8.33 -12.25
C ASN A 101 -4.61 -7.83 -12.74
N ALA A 102 -5.65 -8.66 -12.69
CA ALA A 102 -7.02 -8.23 -12.95
C ALA A 102 -7.55 -7.37 -11.77
N GLU A 103 -8.60 -6.61 -12.03
CA GLU A 103 -9.25 -5.78 -11.02
C GLU A 103 -9.72 -6.62 -9.82
N GLY A 104 -9.39 -6.20 -8.62
CA GLY A 104 -9.71 -6.90 -7.39
C GLY A 104 -8.76 -8.04 -7.02
N GLU A 105 -7.84 -8.42 -7.91
CA GLU A 105 -6.89 -9.49 -7.67
C GLU A 105 -5.65 -9.00 -6.89
N PHE A 106 -4.84 -9.94 -6.40
CA PHE A 106 -3.81 -9.70 -5.38
C PHE A 106 -2.84 -8.56 -5.73
N CYS A 107 -2.17 -8.61 -6.89
CA CYS A 107 -1.21 -7.59 -7.27
C CYS A 107 -1.90 -6.25 -7.56
N GLN A 108 -2.96 -6.28 -8.35
CA GLN A 108 -3.67 -5.09 -8.81
C GLN A 108 -4.28 -4.30 -7.65
N THR A 109 -4.85 -4.98 -6.67
CA THR A 109 -5.51 -4.35 -5.53
C THR A 109 -4.56 -3.44 -4.76
N CYS A 110 -3.36 -3.93 -4.39
CA CYS A 110 -2.36 -3.11 -3.69
C CYS A 110 -1.74 -2.05 -4.60
N HIS A 111 -1.40 -2.40 -5.83
CA HIS A 111 -0.74 -1.48 -6.75
C HIS A 111 -1.66 -0.33 -7.18
N THR A 112 -2.95 -0.58 -7.37
CA THR A 112 -3.94 0.49 -7.60
C THR A 112 -4.07 1.41 -6.39
N TYR A 113 -4.13 0.84 -5.19
CA TYR A 113 -4.20 1.62 -3.95
C TYR A 113 -2.96 2.51 -3.76
N ALA A 114 -1.77 1.98 -4.06
CA ALA A 114 -0.51 2.72 -3.96
C ALA A 114 -0.24 3.63 -5.17
N ALA A 115 -1.11 3.66 -6.18
CA ALA A 115 -0.92 4.37 -7.46
C ALA A 115 0.38 3.96 -8.18
N VAL A 116 0.79 2.71 -8.08
CA VAL A 116 2.00 2.16 -8.69
C VAL A 116 1.63 1.27 -9.88
N LYS A 117 2.20 1.56 -11.05
CA LYS A 117 1.99 0.75 -12.26
C LYS A 117 2.78 -0.56 -12.19
N ILE A 118 2.13 -1.66 -12.58
CA ILE A 118 2.75 -2.98 -12.68
C ILE A 118 3.18 -3.22 -14.12
N ASP A 119 4.49 -3.27 -14.38
CA ASP A 119 5.02 -3.55 -15.72
C ASP A 119 5.47 -5.02 -15.89
N CYS A 120 5.50 -5.81 -14.82
CA CYS A 120 5.97 -7.20 -14.81
C CYS A 120 5.24 -8.09 -15.85
N PHE A 121 3.95 -7.86 -16.01
CA PHE A 121 3.07 -8.69 -16.85
C PHE A 121 3.07 -8.31 -18.32
N THR A 122 3.95 -7.42 -18.75
CA THR A 122 4.27 -7.24 -20.18
C THR A 122 5.12 -8.41 -20.73
N CYS A 123 5.84 -9.11 -19.84
CA CYS A 123 6.71 -10.23 -20.18
C CYS A 123 6.39 -11.52 -19.42
N HIS A 124 5.82 -11.43 -18.23
CA HIS A 124 5.52 -12.58 -17.39
C HIS A 124 4.05 -13.02 -17.49
N ALA A 125 3.82 -14.32 -17.31
CA ALA A 125 2.46 -14.88 -17.23
C ALA A 125 1.70 -14.26 -16.03
N THR A 126 0.39 -14.13 -16.19
CA THR A 126 -0.51 -13.55 -15.16
C THR A 126 -1.25 -14.61 -14.35
N VAL A 127 -1.12 -15.87 -14.75
CA VAL A 127 -1.74 -17.04 -14.11
C VAL A 127 -0.69 -18.12 -13.88
N PRO A 128 -0.91 -19.06 -12.94
CA PRO A 128 -0.04 -20.20 -12.75
C PRO A 128 0.20 -20.97 -14.03
N ALA A 129 1.43 -21.41 -14.24
CA ALA A 129 1.74 -22.31 -15.34
C ALA A 129 0.97 -23.62 -15.16
N THR A 130 0.29 -24.07 -16.20
CA THR A 130 -0.26 -25.42 -16.22
C THR A 130 0.91 -26.39 -16.06
N LYS A 131 0.93 -27.18 -14.99
CA LYS A 131 1.92 -28.25 -14.85
C LYS A 131 1.66 -29.21 -16.02
N VAL A 132 2.41 -29.03 -17.10
CA VAL A 132 2.49 -30.08 -18.11
C VAL A 132 3.11 -31.28 -17.40
N SER A 133 2.31 -32.33 -17.18
CA SER A 133 2.81 -33.61 -16.69
C SER A 133 3.91 -34.02 -17.67
N GLN A 134 5.18 -33.85 -17.26
CA GLN A 134 6.27 -34.49 -17.93
C GLN A 134 6.13 -35.98 -17.57
N SER A 135 5.44 -36.71 -18.43
CA SER A 135 5.55 -38.18 -18.42
C SER A 135 7.01 -38.55 -18.65
N PRO A 136 7.54 -39.47 -17.86
CA PRO A 136 8.92 -39.98 -18.01
C PRO A 136 9.15 -40.59 -19.37
#